data_6c38c6b0c9a192884bbe296c35fee2ee
#
_entry.id   6c38c6b0c9a192884bbe296c35fee2ee
#
_cell.length_a   1.000
_cell.length_b   1.000
_cell.length_c   1.000
_cell.angle_alpha   90.00
_cell.angle_beta   90.00
_cell.angle_gamma   90.00
#
_symmetry.space_group_name_H-M   'P 1'
#
loop_
_entity.id
_entity.type
_entity.pdbx_description
1 polymer ?
#
loop_
_entity_poly.entity_id
_entity_poly.type
_entity_poly.pdbx_seq_one_letter_code
_entity_poly.pdbx_strand_id
1 'polypeptide(L)'
;MKHKLLLFVLLTASLPIFATGSIKERLSPNETLWFTYPARNWSEQALHIGNGYMGASFYGDIEKERFDIAEKTFWTGGPHSVPDFNYGVVKGGKDKIAAIRRSITDRRFAEADSLSRLYMVGDYTNYGYFSMVGNLFVDFGKKNQPVQNYLCGIDLSTSRGFVEYTQGGVRFNREYFCSYPDKLMALHFTADQKGKISFSLSHSLVYQPEKVTEGKDELIFNGIIQGNGLGYTIRMKVLHQGGSIKVGHQQITVEGADEATVFYTVDTEYSPVYPLYKGEKPRQTTEKTIKSAITKGYETVKHTHISDYQTLYNRVKFTLSGDTASEKLPTDIRVKQLQQGFTDDASLKVLWFNLSRYLLISASRPGTLPSNLQGVWNTFEKAPWNGNFQSNINLQEMYWGCGPTQLPECEEAYLEWIEGLVEPGRKTAGEYYGTKGWVSHSTGNIWGHTVPGDDILWGLYPSGAAWHCRHLWEHYAFGGDKSYLETKGYPIMKEAAEFWLENMVEYQKHFIIAPSGRTRH
;
A
#
# COMPACT_ATOMS: atom_id res chain seq x y z
N MET A 1 48.77 43.93 20.16
CA MET A 1 48.32 43.84 18.76
C MET A 1 47.48 42.58 18.62
N LYS A 2 46.16 42.74 18.54
CA LYS A 2 45.21 41.60 18.40
C LYS A 2 44.81 41.50 16.92
N HIS A 3 45.23 40.44 16.21
CA HIS A 3 44.79 40.15 14.87
C HIS A 3 43.40 39.50 14.92
N LYS A 4 42.37 40.18 14.38
CA LYS A 4 41.08 39.61 14.09
C LYS A 4 41.15 38.89 12.72
N LEU A 5 41.02 37.58 12.74
CA LEU A 5 40.86 36.77 11.53
C LEU A 5 39.40 36.88 11.10
N LEU A 6 39.15 37.52 9.95
CA LEU A 6 37.85 37.58 9.32
C LEU A 6 37.66 36.28 8.48
N LEU A 7 36.78 35.41 8.92
CA LEU A 7 36.39 34.21 8.17
C LEU A 7 35.34 34.63 7.13
N PHE A 8 35.72 34.68 5.85
CA PHE A 8 34.78 34.81 4.73
C PHE A 8 34.17 33.45 4.47
N VAL A 9 32.91 33.27 4.84
CA VAL A 9 32.09 32.13 4.39
C VAL A 9 31.62 32.46 2.97
N LEU A 10 32.24 31.85 1.98
CA LEU A 10 31.73 31.82 0.60
C LEU A 10 30.50 30.93 0.57
N LEU A 11 29.30 31.53 0.58
CA LEU A 11 28.08 30.85 0.15
C LEU A 11 28.20 30.63 -1.38
N THR A 12 28.65 29.46 -1.78
CA THR A 12 28.47 28.99 -3.15
C THR A 12 26.98 28.67 -3.34
N ALA A 13 26.27 29.59 -3.95
CA ALA A 13 24.96 29.27 -4.49
C ALA A 13 25.13 28.15 -5.54
N SER A 14 24.79 26.92 -5.16
CA SER A 14 24.69 25.82 -6.11
C SER A 14 23.53 26.16 -7.05
N LEU A 15 23.86 26.63 -8.24
CA LEU A 15 22.90 26.65 -9.35
C LEU A 15 22.38 25.22 -9.54
N PRO A 16 21.07 25.00 -9.69
CA PRO A 16 20.57 23.69 -10.01
C PRO A 16 21.21 23.25 -11.34
N ILE A 17 21.99 22.19 -11.30
CA ILE A 17 22.53 21.56 -12.51
C ILE A 17 21.34 20.90 -13.17
N PHE A 18 20.69 21.59 -14.11
CA PHE A 18 19.79 20.94 -15.05
C PHE A 18 20.62 19.88 -15.77
N ALA A 19 20.29 18.61 -15.55
CA ALA A 19 20.88 17.55 -16.37
C ALA A 19 20.59 17.87 -17.83
N THR A 20 21.63 18.15 -18.60
CA THR A 20 21.57 18.67 -19.99
C THR A 20 21.18 17.59 -21.00
N GLY A 21 20.20 16.74 -20.70
CA GLY A 21 19.66 15.72 -21.60
C GLY A 21 18.18 15.47 -21.30
N SER A 22 17.43 15.06 -22.32
CA SER A 22 16.06 14.55 -22.12
C SER A 22 16.07 13.32 -21.23
N ILE A 23 15.04 13.13 -20.38
CA ILE A 23 14.83 11.88 -19.64
C ILE A 23 14.89 10.69 -20.61
N LYS A 24 14.37 10.82 -21.82
CA LYS A 24 14.38 9.77 -22.86
C LYS A 24 15.76 9.16 -23.13
N GLU A 25 16.82 9.93 -23.04
CA GLU A 25 18.20 9.44 -23.23
C GLU A 25 18.72 8.60 -22.07
N ARG A 26 18.01 8.60 -20.93
CA ARG A 26 18.38 7.93 -19.69
C ARG A 26 17.43 6.78 -19.34
N LEU A 27 16.42 6.48 -20.18
CA LEU A 27 15.47 5.41 -19.92
C LEU A 27 16.16 4.06 -20.02
N SER A 28 16.07 3.27 -18.95
CA SER A 28 16.53 1.87 -18.93
C SER A 28 15.39 0.95 -19.41
N PRO A 29 15.61 0.09 -20.41
CA PRO A 29 14.56 -0.79 -20.91
C PRO A 29 14.11 -1.83 -19.88
N ASN A 30 14.94 -2.10 -18.87
CA ASN A 30 14.72 -3.09 -17.82
C ASN A 30 14.19 -2.50 -16.51
N GLU A 31 14.26 -1.17 -16.36
CA GLU A 31 14.00 -0.50 -15.08
C GLU A 31 13.08 0.72 -15.22
N THR A 32 12.57 1.01 -16.43
CA THR A 32 11.68 2.15 -16.63
C THR A 32 10.40 1.74 -17.35
N LEU A 33 9.27 1.92 -16.66
CA LEU A 33 7.95 1.96 -17.29
C LEU A 33 7.75 3.36 -17.86
N TRP A 34 7.45 3.49 -19.17
CA TRP A 34 7.23 4.80 -19.76
C TRP A 34 6.25 4.79 -20.93
N PHE A 35 5.57 5.93 -21.10
CA PHE A 35 4.50 6.14 -22.07
C PHE A 35 4.62 7.52 -22.72
N THR A 36 4.03 7.69 -23.90
CA THR A 36 4.01 8.94 -24.66
C THR A 36 2.67 9.68 -24.62
N TYR A 37 1.79 9.26 -23.72
CA TYR A 37 0.48 9.87 -23.50
C TYR A 37 0.07 9.69 -22.02
N PRO A 38 -0.79 10.57 -21.49
CA PRO A 38 -1.31 10.43 -20.13
C PRO A 38 -2.29 9.28 -20.02
N ALA A 39 -2.35 8.67 -18.82
CA ALA A 39 -3.33 7.64 -18.51
C ALA A 39 -4.77 8.18 -18.53
N ARG A 40 -5.73 7.35 -18.95
CA ARG A 40 -7.16 7.69 -19.01
C ARG A 40 -8.00 6.93 -18.00
N ASN A 41 -7.53 5.79 -17.55
CA ASN A 41 -8.22 4.97 -16.56
C ASN A 41 -7.23 4.40 -15.52
N TRP A 42 -7.77 4.09 -14.35
CA TRP A 42 -6.96 3.63 -13.23
C TRP A 42 -6.43 2.20 -13.43
N SER A 43 -7.28 1.27 -13.88
CA SER A 43 -6.98 -0.16 -13.85
C SER A 43 -5.95 -0.61 -14.88
N GLU A 44 -5.80 0.12 -15.99
CA GLU A 44 -4.97 -0.32 -17.12
C GLU A 44 -3.78 0.60 -17.40
N GLN A 45 -3.83 1.85 -16.94
CA GLN A 45 -2.89 2.86 -17.41
C GLN A 45 -2.27 3.72 -16.30
N ALA A 46 -2.95 3.88 -15.14
CA ALA A 46 -2.42 4.72 -14.07
C ALA A 46 -1.09 4.16 -13.53
N LEU A 47 -0.21 5.06 -13.15
CA LEU A 47 1.10 4.74 -12.59
C LEU A 47 1.05 4.86 -11.07
N HIS A 48 1.71 3.95 -10.37
CA HIS A 48 1.56 3.78 -8.93
C HIS A 48 2.87 4.05 -8.19
N ILE A 49 2.84 4.94 -7.18
CA ILE A 49 3.93 5.18 -6.23
C ILE A 49 3.44 4.86 -4.82
N GLY A 50 4.35 4.41 -3.94
CA GLY A 50 3.96 4.02 -2.58
C GLY A 50 5.15 3.85 -1.65
N ASN A 51 4.86 3.79 -0.33
CA ASN A 51 5.88 3.65 0.71
C ASN A 51 5.49 2.65 1.83
N GLY A 52 4.54 1.76 1.56
CA GLY A 52 4.03 0.83 2.55
C GLY A 52 2.93 1.39 3.45
N TYR A 53 2.98 2.67 3.83
CA TYR A 53 1.91 3.35 4.59
C TYR A 53 0.82 3.86 3.65
N MET A 54 1.21 4.63 2.65
CA MET A 54 0.34 5.25 1.68
C MET A 54 0.77 4.93 0.26
N GLY A 55 -0.16 4.99 -0.66
CA GLY A 55 0.04 4.90 -2.09
C GLY A 55 -0.71 6.00 -2.84
N ALA A 56 -0.18 6.36 -3.99
CA ALA A 56 -0.82 7.27 -4.91
C ALA A 56 -0.76 6.72 -6.34
N SER A 57 -1.87 6.84 -7.06
CA SER A 57 -1.93 6.55 -8.49
C SER A 57 -2.01 7.86 -9.24
N PHE A 58 -1.09 8.10 -10.19
CA PHE A 58 -1.06 9.32 -11.00
C PHE A 58 -1.26 9.03 -12.49
N TYR A 59 -1.69 10.04 -13.25
CA TYR A 59 -2.14 9.89 -14.63
C TYR A 59 -1.23 10.56 -15.66
N GLY A 60 -0.37 11.47 -15.25
CA GLY A 60 0.52 12.22 -16.15
C GLY A 60 -0.18 13.32 -16.93
N ASP A 61 -1.36 13.78 -16.53
CA ASP A 61 -2.06 14.86 -17.21
C ASP A 61 -1.33 16.21 -17.06
N ILE A 62 -1.15 16.91 -18.15
CA ILE A 62 -0.39 18.16 -18.16
C ILE A 62 -1.20 19.38 -17.74
N GLU A 63 -2.53 19.36 -17.94
CA GLU A 63 -3.44 20.44 -17.58
C GLU A 63 -3.92 20.27 -16.13
N LYS A 64 -4.41 19.07 -15.77
CA LYS A 64 -4.95 18.78 -14.44
C LYS A 64 -4.52 17.40 -13.97
N GLU A 65 -3.34 17.33 -13.37
CA GLU A 65 -2.86 16.07 -12.77
C GLU A 65 -3.74 15.65 -11.60
N ARG A 66 -4.03 14.35 -11.54
CA ARG A 66 -4.81 13.72 -10.49
C ARG A 66 -3.98 12.65 -9.79
N PHE A 67 -4.07 12.62 -8.47
CA PHE A 67 -3.55 11.54 -7.66
C PHE A 67 -4.69 10.90 -6.89
N ASP A 68 -4.91 9.60 -7.08
CA ASP A 68 -5.82 8.81 -6.24
C ASP A 68 -5.02 8.36 -5.02
N ILE A 69 -5.34 8.91 -3.86
CA ILE A 69 -4.60 8.69 -2.61
C ILE A 69 -5.29 7.62 -1.78
N ALA A 70 -4.52 6.64 -1.35
CA ALA A 70 -4.93 5.64 -0.37
C ALA A 70 -3.91 5.55 0.77
N GLU A 71 -4.38 5.24 1.98
CA GLU A 71 -3.57 5.02 3.17
C GLU A 71 -4.10 3.74 3.84
N LYS A 72 -3.20 2.83 4.23
CA LYS A 72 -3.57 1.45 4.61
C LYS A 72 -4.49 1.33 5.81
N THR A 73 -4.54 2.33 6.68
CA THR A 73 -5.42 2.33 7.86
C THR A 73 -6.74 3.06 7.64
N PHE A 74 -7.01 3.54 6.41
CA PHE A 74 -8.23 4.23 6.04
C PHE A 74 -9.37 3.23 5.80
N TRP A 75 -9.86 2.63 6.90
CA TRP A 75 -10.87 1.58 6.92
C TRP A 75 -12.09 1.98 7.73
N THR A 76 -13.27 1.51 7.29
CA THR A 76 -14.51 1.56 8.06
C THR A 76 -14.67 0.33 8.97
N GLY A 77 -15.75 0.25 9.76
CA GLY A 77 -16.04 -0.89 10.61
C GLY A 77 -15.11 -0.99 11.82
N GLY A 78 -15.05 -2.18 12.42
CA GLY A 78 -14.18 -2.46 13.56
C GLY A 78 -14.76 -2.05 14.92
N PRO A 79 -13.94 -2.11 16.01
CA PRO A 79 -14.44 -2.04 17.39
C PRO A 79 -15.11 -0.72 17.78
N HIS A 80 -14.89 0.35 17.01
CA HIS A 80 -15.50 1.66 17.30
C HIS A 80 -16.78 1.94 16.50
N SER A 81 -17.23 0.98 15.68
CA SER A 81 -18.46 1.10 14.89
C SER A 81 -19.73 0.88 15.70
N VAL A 82 -19.66 0.06 16.75
CA VAL A 82 -20.77 -0.27 17.67
C VAL A 82 -20.23 -0.51 19.07
N PRO A 83 -21.02 -0.25 20.15
CA PRO A 83 -20.57 -0.43 21.53
C PRO A 83 -20.15 -1.86 21.87
N ASP A 84 -20.89 -2.86 21.39
CA ASP A 84 -20.68 -4.29 21.70
C ASP A 84 -20.07 -5.05 20.52
N PHE A 85 -18.99 -4.52 19.96
CA PHE A 85 -18.32 -5.14 18.82
C PHE A 85 -17.80 -6.55 19.18
N ASN A 86 -18.26 -7.57 18.45
CA ASN A 86 -18.00 -8.97 18.73
C ASN A 86 -16.94 -9.63 17.82
N TYR A 87 -16.24 -8.85 17.00
CA TYR A 87 -15.24 -9.34 16.01
C TYR A 87 -15.80 -10.33 14.98
N GLY A 88 -17.10 -10.23 14.70
CA GLY A 88 -17.80 -11.12 13.77
C GLY A 88 -18.19 -12.47 14.36
N VAL A 89 -18.05 -12.69 15.66
CA VAL A 89 -18.32 -13.99 16.31
C VAL A 89 -19.83 -14.25 16.37
N VAL A 90 -20.28 -15.35 15.76
CA VAL A 90 -21.62 -15.91 15.92
C VAL A 90 -21.56 -17.00 17.01
N LYS A 91 -22.42 -16.89 18.02
CA LYS A 91 -22.45 -17.83 19.15
C LYS A 91 -23.10 -19.16 18.79
N GLY A 92 -22.68 -20.23 19.48
CA GLY A 92 -23.28 -21.56 19.42
C GLY A 92 -22.56 -22.56 18.53
N GLY A 93 -21.51 -22.17 17.82
CA GLY A 93 -20.71 -23.07 16.99
C GLY A 93 -20.20 -24.28 17.75
N LYS A 94 -19.52 -24.07 18.90
CA LYS A 94 -18.99 -25.13 19.75
C LYS A 94 -20.04 -26.12 20.28
N ASP A 95 -21.28 -25.65 20.50
CA ASP A 95 -22.37 -26.49 20.98
C ASP A 95 -22.97 -27.38 19.87
N LYS A 96 -22.78 -26.99 18.63
CA LYS A 96 -23.32 -27.66 17.42
C LYS A 96 -22.28 -28.44 16.62
N ILE A 97 -21.00 -28.21 16.85
CA ILE A 97 -19.90 -28.85 16.08
C ILE A 97 -20.00 -30.37 16.07
N ALA A 98 -20.34 -31.01 17.20
CA ALA A 98 -20.51 -32.45 17.27
C ALA A 98 -21.69 -32.96 16.44
N ALA A 99 -22.81 -32.22 16.40
CA ALA A 99 -23.96 -32.54 15.56
C ALA A 99 -23.63 -32.40 14.08
N ILE A 100 -22.95 -31.31 13.69
CA ILE A 100 -22.50 -31.06 12.31
C ILE A 100 -21.58 -32.21 11.85
N ARG A 101 -20.59 -32.57 12.65
CA ARG A 101 -19.66 -33.68 12.37
C ARG A 101 -20.38 -35.01 12.18
N ARG A 102 -21.34 -35.34 13.06
CA ARG A 102 -22.18 -36.55 12.94
C ARG A 102 -22.97 -36.52 11.63
N SER A 103 -23.61 -35.41 11.28
CA SER A 103 -24.38 -35.32 10.03
C SER A 103 -23.47 -35.49 8.80
N ILE A 104 -22.23 -35.02 8.83
CA ILE A 104 -21.23 -35.24 7.76
C ILE A 104 -20.84 -36.72 7.68
N THR A 105 -20.50 -37.36 8.79
CA THR A 105 -20.07 -38.77 8.82
C THR A 105 -21.20 -39.73 8.45
N ASP A 106 -22.44 -39.39 8.80
CA ASP A 106 -23.66 -40.13 8.42
C ASP A 106 -24.14 -39.80 7.00
N ARG A 107 -23.40 -38.93 6.27
CA ARG A 107 -23.75 -38.46 4.90
C ARG A 107 -25.09 -37.71 4.80
N ARG A 108 -25.55 -37.11 5.90
CA ARG A 108 -26.74 -36.24 5.94
C ARG A 108 -26.32 -34.80 5.58
N PHE A 109 -25.82 -34.60 4.36
CA PHE A 109 -25.14 -33.34 3.98
C PHE A 109 -26.07 -32.13 4.01
N ALA A 110 -27.37 -32.28 3.68
CA ALA A 110 -28.32 -31.17 3.75
C ALA A 110 -28.51 -30.65 5.19
N GLU A 111 -28.51 -31.54 6.19
CA GLU A 111 -28.58 -31.17 7.60
C GLU A 111 -27.27 -30.53 8.06
N ALA A 112 -26.13 -31.09 7.66
CA ALA A 112 -24.82 -30.52 7.95
C ALA A 112 -24.66 -29.10 7.38
N ASP A 113 -25.10 -28.89 6.13
CA ASP A 113 -25.10 -27.57 5.46
C ASP A 113 -25.99 -26.58 6.22
N SER A 114 -27.22 -26.96 6.57
CA SER A 114 -28.16 -26.11 7.30
C SER A 114 -27.61 -25.69 8.67
N LEU A 115 -27.07 -26.64 9.43
CA LEU A 115 -26.45 -26.35 10.74
C LEU A 115 -25.21 -25.47 10.61
N SER A 116 -24.38 -25.73 9.59
CA SER A 116 -23.17 -24.93 9.37
C SER A 116 -23.51 -23.50 8.98
N ARG A 117 -24.54 -23.26 8.15
CA ARG A 117 -25.00 -21.89 7.82
C ARG A 117 -25.55 -21.12 9.01
N LEU A 118 -26.10 -21.82 10.00
CA LEU A 118 -26.63 -21.16 11.21
C LEU A 118 -25.55 -20.87 12.26
N TYR A 119 -24.52 -21.72 12.37
CA TYR A 119 -23.60 -21.69 13.51
C TYR A 119 -22.12 -21.58 13.15
N MET A 120 -21.73 -21.78 11.87
CA MET A 120 -20.34 -21.78 11.42
C MET A 120 -20.05 -20.68 10.39
N VAL A 121 -20.78 -19.59 10.43
CA VAL A 121 -20.57 -18.37 9.63
C VAL A 121 -20.13 -17.22 10.54
N GLY A 122 -19.52 -16.18 9.95
CA GLY A 122 -19.19 -14.95 10.64
C GLY A 122 -20.26 -13.87 10.43
N ASP A 123 -20.34 -12.93 11.38
CA ASP A 123 -21.13 -11.71 11.24
C ASP A 123 -20.28 -10.62 10.56
N TYR A 124 -20.71 -10.19 9.38
CA TYR A 124 -20.02 -9.18 8.57
C TYR A 124 -20.60 -7.77 8.69
N THR A 125 -21.59 -7.57 9.57
CA THR A 125 -22.30 -6.28 9.70
C THR A 125 -21.33 -5.10 9.93
N ASN A 126 -20.30 -5.30 10.75
CA ASN A 126 -19.28 -4.29 11.07
C ASN A 126 -17.86 -4.72 10.65
N TYR A 127 -17.76 -5.57 9.63
CA TYR A 127 -16.48 -6.04 9.09
C TYR A 127 -15.62 -4.91 8.55
N GLY A 128 -16.25 -3.91 7.91
CA GLY A 128 -15.59 -2.77 7.31
C GLY A 128 -15.02 -3.03 5.91
N TYR A 129 -14.45 -1.99 5.34
CA TYR A 129 -13.78 -2.03 4.04
C TYR A 129 -12.67 -0.98 3.95
N PHE A 130 -11.68 -1.28 3.13
CA PHE A 130 -10.63 -0.34 2.75
C PHE A 130 -11.20 0.75 1.84
N SER A 131 -10.95 2.00 2.19
CA SER A 131 -11.40 3.18 1.44
C SER A 131 -10.21 3.97 0.92
N MET A 132 -10.35 4.61 -0.24
CA MET A 132 -9.41 5.66 -0.63
C MET A 132 -9.58 6.87 0.30
N VAL A 133 -8.52 7.67 0.42
CA VAL A 133 -8.56 8.96 1.13
C VAL A 133 -9.31 10.00 0.30
N GLY A 134 -9.05 10.00 -1.00
CA GLY A 134 -9.66 10.93 -1.97
C GLY A 134 -8.73 11.24 -3.12
N ASN A 135 -9.08 12.26 -3.89
CA ASN A 135 -8.32 12.71 -5.05
C ASN A 135 -7.61 14.04 -4.77
N LEU A 136 -6.30 14.03 -4.90
CA LEU A 136 -5.50 15.26 -4.94
C LEU A 136 -5.40 15.75 -6.38
N PHE A 137 -5.74 17.00 -6.61
CA PHE A 137 -5.64 17.65 -7.93
C PHE A 137 -4.57 18.71 -7.92
N VAL A 138 -3.73 18.69 -8.95
CA VAL A 138 -2.78 19.77 -9.28
C VAL A 138 -3.18 20.34 -10.63
N ASP A 139 -3.84 21.50 -10.64
CA ASP A 139 -4.38 22.14 -11.82
C ASP A 139 -3.40 23.21 -12.31
N PHE A 140 -2.76 22.95 -13.45
CA PHE A 140 -1.80 23.85 -14.11
C PHE A 140 -2.48 24.81 -15.10
N GLY A 141 -3.80 24.69 -15.26
CA GLY A 141 -4.60 25.42 -16.20
C GLY A 141 -4.39 24.99 -17.65
N LYS A 142 -5.35 25.34 -18.47
CA LYS A 142 -5.29 25.05 -19.91
C LYS A 142 -4.39 26.02 -20.64
N LYS A 143 -3.46 25.53 -21.43
CA LYS A 143 -2.58 26.32 -22.29
C LYS A 143 -2.86 25.98 -23.75
N ASN A 144 -3.19 26.95 -24.57
CA ASN A 144 -3.51 26.76 -26.00
C ASN A 144 -2.25 26.62 -26.89
N GLN A 145 -1.24 25.92 -26.40
CA GLN A 145 0.02 25.70 -27.11
C GLN A 145 0.24 24.20 -27.30
N PRO A 146 0.75 23.77 -28.46
CA PRO A 146 1.01 22.37 -28.72
C PRO A 146 2.03 21.81 -27.73
N VAL A 147 1.79 20.57 -27.33
CA VAL A 147 2.71 19.79 -26.46
C VAL A 147 3.64 18.98 -27.33
N GLN A 148 4.92 19.00 -26.98
CA GLN A 148 5.97 18.26 -27.68
C GLN A 148 6.78 17.44 -26.67
N ASN A 149 7.40 16.37 -27.13
CA ASN A 149 8.31 15.54 -26.36
C ASN A 149 7.70 15.03 -25.03
N TYR A 150 6.39 14.72 -25.03
CA TYR A 150 5.72 14.23 -23.84
C TYR A 150 6.21 12.83 -23.48
N LEU A 151 6.57 12.66 -22.20
CA LEU A 151 6.92 11.39 -21.57
C LEU A 151 6.34 11.35 -20.15
N CYS A 152 5.75 10.23 -19.75
CA CYS A 152 5.45 9.93 -18.36
C CYS A 152 5.88 8.50 -18.02
N GLY A 153 6.21 8.24 -16.76
CA GLY A 153 6.67 6.92 -16.37
C GLY A 153 7.06 6.80 -14.92
N ILE A 154 7.62 5.64 -14.60
CA ILE A 154 8.25 5.33 -13.31
C ILE A 154 9.64 4.77 -13.56
N ASP A 155 10.62 5.34 -12.92
CA ASP A 155 11.96 4.78 -12.76
C ASP A 155 11.95 3.80 -11.58
N LEU A 156 11.95 2.51 -11.88
CA LEU A 156 11.90 1.44 -10.87
C LEU A 156 13.19 1.37 -10.05
N SER A 157 14.32 1.85 -10.58
CA SER A 157 15.61 1.81 -9.87
C SER A 157 15.69 2.82 -8.72
N THR A 158 14.85 3.84 -8.77
CA THR A 158 14.81 4.94 -7.78
C THR A 158 13.43 5.15 -7.17
N SER A 159 12.44 4.35 -7.56
CA SER A 159 11.03 4.45 -7.11
C SER A 159 10.44 5.85 -7.31
N ARG A 160 10.66 6.46 -8.49
CA ARG A 160 10.17 7.81 -8.80
C ARG A 160 9.32 7.83 -10.05
N GLY A 161 8.12 8.43 -9.93
CA GLY A 161 7.30 8.82 -11.06
C GLY A 161 7.81 10.11 -11.70
N PHE A 162 7.63 10.24 -13.01
CA PHE A 162 8.03 11.46 -13.74
C PHE A 162 7.03 11.82 -14.85
N VAL A 163 6.94 13.11 -15.14
CA VAL A 163 6.29 13.65 -16.35
C VAL A 163 7.18 14.74 -16.93
N GLU A 164 7.62 14.58 -18.18
CA GLU A 164 8.40 15.57 -18.93
C GLU A 164 7.68 15.96 -20.20
N TYR A 165 7.63 17.24 -20.51
CA TYR A 165 7.07 17.74 -21.78
C TYR A 165 7.59 19.13 -22.09
N THR A 166 7.47 19.53 -23.36
CA THR A 166 7.76 20.90 -23.82
C THR A 166 6.46 21.56 -24.27
N GLN A 167 6.19 22.78 -23.80
CA GLN A 167 5.01 23.56 -24.20
C GLN A 167 5.36 25.04 -24.26
N GLY A 168 5.08 25.70 -25.40
CA GLY A 168 5.42 27.11 -25.59
C GLY A 168 6.93 27.42 -25.52
N GLY A 169 7.77 26.45 -25.92
CA GLY A 169 9.22 26.59 -25.86
C GLY A 169 9.83 26.46 -24.46
N VAL A 170 9.02 26.05 -23.45
CA VAL A 170 9.46 25.78 -22.08
C VAL A 170 9.41 24.28 -21.82
N ARG A 171 10.49 23.69 -21.32
CA ARG A 171 10.53 22.31 -20.87
C ARG A 171 10.15 22.26 -19.42
N PHE A 172 9.10 21.47 -19.13
CA PHE A 172 8.60 21.19 -17.79
C PHE A 172 9.01 19.78 -17.34
N ASN A 173 9.39 19.65 -16.08
CA ASN A 173 9.65 18.38 -15.45
C ASN A 173 8.89 18.29 -14.12
N ARG A 174 8.21 17.14 -13.91
CA ARG A 174 7.50 16.82 -12.68
C ARG A 174 8.04 15.51 -12.14
N GLU A 175 8.30 15.45 -10.86
CA GLU A 175 8.84 14.29 -10.16
C GLU A 175 7.97 13.95 -8.96
N TYR A 176 7.65 12.67 -8.79
CA TYR A 176 6.71 12.18 -7.77
C TYR A 176 7.30 10.96 -7.06
N PHE A 177 7.24 10.91 -5.73
CA PHE A 177 7.61 9.71 -4.97
C PHE A 177 6.94 9.69 -3.59
N CYS A 178 6.82 8.48 -3.01
CA CYS A 178 6.43 8.29 -1.62
C CYS A 178 7.65 7.81 -0.83
N SER A 179 8.12 8.61 0.13
CA SER A 179 9.25 8.27 0.99
C SER A 179 8.80 7.44 2.19
N TYR A 180 9.37 6.24 2.35
CA TYR A 180 9.12 5.41 3.54
C TYR A 180 9.78 6.00 4.80
N PRO A 181 11.06 6.40 4.79
CA PRO A 181 11.69 6.97 5.97
C PRO A 181 11.05 8.27 6.46
N ASP A 182 10.51 9.06 5.53
CA ASP A 182 9.90 10.35 5.85
C ASP A 182 8.38 10.29 6.00
N LYS A 183 7.74 9.15 5.70
CA LYS A 183 6.28 8.91 5.79
C LYS A 183 5.43 9.96 5.06
N LEU A 184 5.86 10.36 3.85
CA LEU A 184 5.20 11.38 3.05
C LEU A 184 5.27 11.07 1.56
N MET A 185 4.42 11.74 0.78
CA MET A 185 4.54 11.87 -0.66
C MET A 185 5.12 13.26 -0.99
N ALA A 186 6.06 13.30 -1.94
CA ALA A 186 6.63 14.51 -2.48
C ALA A 186 6.27 14.66 -3.96
N LEU A 187 5.81 15.85 -4.34
CA LEU A 187 5.61 16.26 -5.73
C LEU A 187 6.50 17.46 -5.98
N HIS A 188 7.34 17.39 -7.00
CA HIS A 188 8.28 18.46 -7.33
C HIS A 188 8.12 18.91 -8.78
N PHE A 189 8.07 20.22 -8.98
CA PHE A 189 7.78 20.86 -10.26
C PHE A 189 8.89 21.83 -10.63
N THR A 190 9.49 21.65 -11.80
CA THR A 190 10.54 22.51 -12.33
C THR A 190 10.30 22.85 -13.80
N ALA A 191 10.91 23.94 -14.26
CA ALA A 191 10.96 24.32 -15.66
C ALA A 191 12.38 24.81 -16.01
N ASP A 192 12.76 24.74 -17.29
CA ASP A 192 14.05 25.24 -17.79
C ASP A 192 14.11 26.77 -17.90
N GLN A 193 13.01 27.46 -17.58
CA GLN A 193 12.89 28.90 -17.50
C GLN A 193 12.29 29.34 -16.18
N LYS A 194 12.82 30.39 -15.58
CA LYS A 194 12.32 30.95 -14.32
C LYS A 194 10.91 31.50 -14.43
N GLY A 195 10.16 31.47 -13.34
CA GLY A 195 8.83 32.04 -13.25
C GLY A 195 7.77 31.29 -14.08
N LYS A 196 7.99 30.01 -14.42
CA LYS A 196 7.09 29.23 -15.28
C LYS A 196 6.22 28.22 -14.52
N ILE A 197 6.44 28.03 -13.23
CA ILE A 197 5.64 27.12 -12.41
C ILE A 197 4.47 27.86 -11.79
N SER A 198 3.26 27.51 -12.26
CA SER A 198 2.00 28.01 -11.70
C SER A 198 0.99 26.86 -11.67
N PHE A 199 0.33 26.70 -10.54
CA PHE A 199 -0.71 25.67 -10.36
C PHE A 199 -1.62 26.01 -9.18
N SER A 200 -2.77 25.35 -9.13
CA SER A 200 -3.59 25.28 -7.93
C SER A 200 -3.70 23.85 -7.43
N LEU A 201 -3.60 23.67 -6.10
CA LEU A 201 -3.64 22.40 -5.40
C LEU A 201 -4.94 22.31 -4.59
N SER A 202 -5.73 21.27 -4.82
CA SER A 202 -6.99 21.03 -4.10
C SER A 202 -7.18 19.53 -3.83
N HIS A 203 -8.03 19.20 -2.84
CA HIS A 203 -8.30 17.82 -2.47
C HIS A 203 -9.81 17.55 -2.43
N SER A 204 -10.28 16.51 -3.10
CA SER A 204 -11.62 15.96 -2.95
C SER A 204 -11.54 14.76 -2.03
N LEU A 205 -12.16 14.83 -0.86
CA LEU A 205 -12.10 13.80 0.18
C LEU A 205 -13.34 12.91 0.16
N VAL A 206 -13.16 11.61 0.41
CA VAL A 206 -14.27 10.66 0.58
C VAL A 206 -15.05 10.99 1.84
N TYR A 207 -14.36 11.14 2.98
CA TYR A 207 -14.97 11.57 4.23
C TYR A 207 -14.71 13.06 4.44
N GLN A 208 -15.80 13.84 4.54
CA GLN A 208 -15.67 15.29 4.67
C GLN A 208 -15.00 15.66 5.99
N PRO A 209 -14.05 16.61 6.00
CA PRO A 209 -13.37 17.02 7.20
C PRO A 209 -14.31 17.81 8.12
N GLU A 210 -14.18 17.58 9.44
CA GLU A 210 -14.85 18.39 10.45
C GLU A 210 -14.22 19.79 10.57
N LYS A 211 -12.92 19.88 10.24
CA LYS A 211 -12.16 21.12 10.33
C LYS A 211 -11.10 21.21 9.25
N VAL A 212 -11.09 22.32 8.52
CA VAL A 212 -9.99 22.72 7.64
C VAL A 212 -9.25 23.90 8.27
N THR A 213 -7.93 23.82 8.29
CA THR A 213 -7.06 24.91 8.73
C THR A 213 -6.24 25.39 7.54
N GLU A 214 -6.41 26.66 7.19
CA GLU A 214 -5.69 27.35 6.12
C GLU A 214 -4.53 28.13 6.74
N GLY A 215 -3.30 27.66 6.47
CA GLY A 215 -2.06 28.32 6.86
C GLY A 215 -1.60 29.29 5.78
N LYS A 216 -0.39 29.80 5.91
CA LYS A 216 0.24 30.69 4.92
C LYS A 216 0.57 29.94 3.60
N ASP A 217 0.97 28.69 3.72
CA ASP A 217 1.49 27.83 2.64
C ASP A 217 1.14 26.35 2.89
N GLU A 218 0.12 26.11 3.72
CA GLU A 218 -0.30 24.79 4.20
C GLU A 218 -1.81 24.69 4.29
N LEU A 219 -2.34 23.51 3.93
CA LEU A 219 -3.70 23.10 4.23
C LEU A 219 -3.70 21.87 5.13
N ILE A 220 -4.55 21.89 6.17
CA ILE A 220 -4.72 20.78 7.11
C ILE A 220 -6.20 20.41 7.18
N PHE A 221 -6.50 19.16 6.87
CA PHE A 221 -7.83 18.58 6.99
C PHE A 221 -7.86 17.63 8.19
N ASN A 222 -8.78 17.85 9.12
CA ASN A 222 -9.03 16.95 10.24
C ASN A 222 -10.47 16.47 10.17
N GLY A 223 -10.69 15.17 10.30
CA GLY A 223 -12.02 14.59 10.24
C GLY A 223 -12.06 13.23 10.91
N ILE A 224 -13.18 12.56 10.72
CA ILE A 224 -13.41 11.20 11.20
C ILE A 224 -13.77 10.29 10.02
N ILE A 225 -13.35 9.03 10.08
CA ILE A 225 -13.76 7.99 9.16
C ILE A 225 -15.18 7.59 9.54
N GLN A 226 -16.12 7.74 8.58
CA GLN A 226 -17.50 7.35 8.82
C GLN A 226 -17.62 5.84 9.05
N GLY A 227 -18.48 5.47 10.01
CA GLY A 227 -18.75 4.08 10.36
C GLY A 227 -17.86 3.51 11.48
N ASN A 228 -16.78 4.23 11.92
CA ASN A 228 -16.03 3.82 13.11
C ASN A 228 -15.53 4.99 13.98
N GLY A 229 -15.68 6.22 13.51
CA GLY A 229 -15.31 7.39 14.30
C GLY A 229 -13.82 7.56 14.58
N LEU A 230 -12.94 6.84 13.88
CA LEU A 230 -11.50 7.08 13.99
C LEU A 230 -11.11 8.40 13.34
N GLY A 231 -10.33 9.20 14.06
CA GLY A 231 -9.82 10.45 13.53
C GLY A 231 -8.80 10.25 12.42
N TYR A 232 -8.79 11.15 11.45
CA TYR A 232 -7.73 11.27 10.45
C TYR A 232 -7.22 12.70 10.34
N THR A 233 -5.99 12.85 9.88
CA THR A 233 -5.42 14.16 9.53
C THR A 233 -4.65 14.06 8.23
N ILE A 234 -4.90 15.01 7.33
CA ILE A 234 -4.15 15.21 6.09
C ILE A 234 -3.46 16.56 6.18
N ARG A 235 -2.19 16.64 5.77
CA ARG A 235 -1.44 17.90 5.61
C ARG A 235 -0.85 18.00 4.22
N MET A 236 -1.02 19.16 3.62
CA MET A 236 -0.42 19.55 2.35
C MET A 236 0.39 20.82 2.59
N LYS A 237 1.70 20.74 2.42
CA LYS A 237 2.64 21.85 2.58
C LYS A 237 3.32 22.15 1.27
N VAL A 238 3.35 23.42 0.86
CA VAL A 238 4.02 23.85 -0.36
C VAL A 238 5.26 24.69 0.00
N LEU A 239 6.40 24.32 -0.59
CA LEU A 239 7.60 25.11 -0.63
C LEU A 239 7.80 25.63 -2.05
N HIS A 240 8.26 26.87 -2.25
CA HIS A 240 8.50 27.43 -3.58
C HIS A 240 9.71 28.38 -3.58
N GLN A 241 10.32 28.52 -4.76
CA GLN A 241 11.35 29.54 -5.02
C GLN A 241 10.80 30.48 -6.09
N GLY A 242 10.94 31.80 -5.87
CA GLY A 242 10.33 32.82 -6.75
C GLY A 242 8.81 32.82 -6.69
N GLY A 243 8.18 33.72 -7.44
CA GLY A 243 6.74 33.81 -7.56
C GLY A 243 6.00 34.13 -6.25
N SER A 244 4.75 33.71 -6.16
CA SER A 244 3.88 33.95 -5.00
C SER A 244 3.04 32.72 -4.67
N ILE A 245 2.58 32.65 -3.40
CA ILE A 245 1.68 31.62 -2.91
C ILE A 245 0.46 32.26 -2.20
N LYS A 246 -0.71 31.71 -2.43
CA LYS A 246 -1.96 32.09 -1.74
C LYS A 246 -2.71 30.86 -1.31
N VAL A 247 -3.22 30.88 -0.07
CA VAL A 247 -4.10 29.83 0.48
C VAL A 247 -5.47 30.43 0.75
N GLY A 248 -6.52 29.74 0.36
CA GLY A 248 -7.91 30.14 0.60
C GLY A 248 -8.89 29.23 -0.14
N HIS A 249 -10.09 29.13 0.36
CA HIS A 249 -11.15 28.27 -0.19
C HIS A 249 -10.72 26.79 -0.32
N GLN A 250 -9.99 26.28 0.65
CA GLN A 250 -9.43 24.92 0.68
C GLN A 250 -8.51 24.62 -0.51
N GLN A 251 -7.84 25.63 -1.04
CA GLN A 251 -6.94 25.56 -2.18
C GLN A 251 -5.64 26.29 -1.88
N ILE A 252 -4.52 25.77 -2.40
CA ILE A 252 -3.23 26.46 -2.44
C ILE A 252 -2.96 26.84 -3.89
N THR A 253 -2.73 28.12 -4.18
CA THR A 253 -2.36 28.62 -5.51
C THR A 253 -0.92 29.10 -5.49
N VAL A 254 -0.11 28.63 -6.43
CA VAL A 254 1.27 29.08 -6.69
C VAL A 254 1.28 29.78 -8.05
N GLU A 255 1.90 30.96 -8.13
CA GLU A 255 1.98 31.74 -9.36
C GLU A 255 3.42 32.19 -9.64
N GLY A 256 3.93 31.86 -10.81
CA GLY A 256 5.20 32.35 -11.32
C GLY A 256 6.42 31.91 -10.54
N ALA A 257 6.40 30.74 -9.90
CA ALA A 257 7.57 30.19 -9.20
C ALA A 257 8.62 29.66 -10.20
N ASP A 258 9.89 29.65 -9.76
CA ASP A 258 11.00 29.02 -10.47
C ASP A 258 10.93 27.49 -10.31
N GLU A 259 10.62 27.05 -9.09
CA GLU A 259 10.33 25.67 -8.72
C GLU A 259 9.34 25.61 -7.55
N ALA A 260 8.66 24.48 -7.38
CA ALA A 260 7.78 24.26 -6.24
C ALA A 260 7.78 22.77 -5.82
N THR A 261 7.66 22.55 -4.52
CA THR A 261 7.55 21.21 -3.91
C THR A 261 6.30 21.14 -3.04
N VAL A 262 5.51 20.08 -3.22
CA VAL A 262 4.40 19.75 -2.34
C VAL A 262 4.81 18.55 -1.49
N PHE A 263 4.77 18.70 -0.16
CA PHE A 263 4.81 17.58 0.78
C PHE A 263 3.39 17.26 1.23
N TYR A 264 3.01 16.01 1.05
CA TYR A 264 1.71 15.48 1.44
C TYR A 264 1.88 14.34 2.44
N THR A 265 1.13 14.35 3.52
CA THR A 265 1.07 13.24 4.47
C THR A 265 -0.35 13.05 4.97
N VAL A 266 -0.70 11.82 5.26
CA VAL A 266 -1.99 11.41 5.85
C VAL A 266 -1.73 10.35 6.91
N ASP A 267 -2.51 10.38 7.99
CA ASP A 267 -2.44 9.41 9.08
C ASP A 267 -3.81 9.30 9.75
N THR A 268 -4.05 8.18 10.47
CA THR A 268 -5.27 7.91 11.21
C THR A 268 -4.98 7.60 12.69
N GLU A 269 -6.01 7.51 13.53
CA GLU A 269 -5.86 7.04 14.92
C GLU A 269 -5.70 5.52 15.04
N TYR A 270 -5.58 4.78 13.94
CA TYR A 270 -5.43 3.34 13.98
C TYR A 270 -4.13 2.90 14.66
N SER A 271 -4.21 1.82 15.42
CA SER A 271 -3.06 1.06 15.97
C SER A 271 -3.35 -0.43 15.87
N PRO A 272 -2.36 -1.29 15.52
CA PRO A 272 -2.60 -2.74 15.38
C PRO A 272 -2.73 -3.49 16.73
N VAL A 273 -3.09 -2.79 17.80
CA VAL A 273 -3.16 -3.36 19.16
C VAL A 273 -4.58 -3.79 19.50
N TYR A 274 -4.80 -5.11 19.52
CA TYR A 274 -6.03 -5.74 20.01
C TYR A 274 -6.27 -5.43 21.49
N PRO A 275 -7.50 -5.21 21.98
CA PRO A 275 -8.75 -5.21 21.22
C PRO A 275 -9.15 -3.83 20.67
N LEU A 276 -8.47 -2.77 21.05
CA LEU A 276 -8.94 -1.41 20.79
C LEU A 276 -8.65 -0.90 19.37
N TYR A 277 -7.54 -1.32 18.77
CA TYR A 277 -7.10 -0.84 17.45
C TYR A 277 -7.08 0.69 17.32
N LYS A 278 -6.76 1.39 18.41
CA LYS A 278 -6.70 2.84 18.48
C LYS A 278 -5.40 3.30 19.16
N GLY A 279 -4.72 4.27 18.56
CA GLY A 279 -3.40 4.74 18.96
C GLY A 279 -3.30 6.26 19.07
N GLU A 280 -2.20 6.81 18.58
CA GLU A 280 -1.87 8.23 18.65
C GLU A 280 -2.78 9.11 17.80
N LYS A 281 -2.84 10.41 18.15
CA LYS A 281 -3.60 11.39 17.38
C LYS A 281 -2.87 11.73 16.08
N PRO A 282 -3.49 11.56 14.91
CA PRO A 282 -2.85 11.75 13.60
C PRO A 282 -2.39 13.20 13.35
N ARG A 283 -2.96 14.16 14.06
CA ARG A 283 -2.51 15.56 13.98
C ARG A 283 -1.07 15.75 14.45
N GLN A 284 -0.64 15.02 15.49
CA GLN A 284 0.72 15.15 16.04
C GLN A 284 1.74 14.45 15.14
N THR A 285 1.41 13.26 14.64
CA THR A 285 2.28 12.49 13.76
C THR A 285 2.50 13.20 12.43
N THR A 286 1.43 13.68 11.78
CA THR A 286 1.52 14.43 10.52
C THR A 286 2.24 15.77 10.68
N GLU A 287 2.08 16.47 11.81
CA GLU A 287 2.83 17.70 12.11
C GLU A 287 4.33 17.46 12.23
N LYS A 288 4.72 16.40 12.95
CA LYS A 288 6.12 15.99 13.09
C LYS A 288 6.74 15.63 11.75
N THR A 289 6.01 14.89 10.92
CA THR A 289 6.40 14.51 9.56
C THR A 289 6.71 15.74 8.70
N ILE A 290 5.77 16.68 8.60
CA ILE A 290 5.94 17.88 7.76
C ILE A 290 7.05 18.79 8.31
N LYS A 291 7.15 19.00 9.62
CA LYS A 291 8.25 19.78 10.22
C LYS A 291 9.62 19.20 9.90
N SER A 292 9.75 17.87 9.97
CA SER A 292 10.99 17.18 9.61
C SER A 292 11.32 17.38 8.12
N ALA A 293 10.35 17.22 7.25
CA ALA A 293 10.53 17.37 5.80
C ALA A 293 10.95 18.81 5.41
N ILE A 294 10.32 19.83 6.03
CA ILE A 294 10.70 21.24 5.83
C ILE A 294 12.16 21.46 6.23
N THR A 295 12.57 20.94 7.38
CA THR A 295 13.94 21.09 7.90
C THR A 295 14.98 20.42 6.99
N LYS A 296 14.64 19.24 6.45
CA LYS A 296 15.51 18.49 5.51
C LYS A 296 15.59 19.14 4.13
N GLY A 297 14.50 19.72 3.66
CA GLY A 297 14.34 20.18 2.29
C GLY A 297 14.19 19.05 1.29
N TYR A 298 13.72 19.40 0.07
CA TYR A 298 13.36 18.42 -0.97
C TYR A 298 14.52 17.48 -1.36
N GLU A 299 15.70 18.00 -1.63
CA GLU A 299 16.84 17.19 -2.08
C GLU A 299 17.27 16.15 -1.02
N THR A 300 17.23 16.51 0.26
CA THR A 300 17.56 15.56 1.33
C THR A 300 16.49 14.49 1.47
N VAL A 301 15.20 14.85 1.41
CA VAL A 301 14.08 13.88 1.43
C VAL A 301 14.17 12.93 0.24
N LYS A 302 14.45 13.44 -0.96
CA LYS A 302 14.66 12.64 -2.18
C LYS A 302 15.84 11.68 -2.03
N HIS A 303 16.97 12.17 -1.56
CA HIS A 303 18.16 11.34 -1.34
C HIS A 303 17.88 10.23 -0.31
N THR A 304 17.22 10.56 0.80
CA THR A 304 16.83 9.59 1.83
C THR A 304 15.90 8.52 1.27
N HIS A 305 14.90 8.92 0.47
CA HIS A 305 13.98 8.02 -0.23
C HIS A 305 14.73 7.05 -1.15
N ILE A 306 15.57 7.57 -2.05
CA ILE A 306 16.31 6.75 -3.01
C ILE A 306 17.27 5.79 -2.29
N SER A 307 18.00 6.28 -1.30
CA SER A 307 18.97 5.49 -0.54
C SER A 307 18.27 4.32 0.19
N ASP A 308 17.17 4.59 0.90
CA ASP A 308 16.39 3.56 1.58
C ASP A 308 15.85 2.51 0.58
N TYR A 309 15.19 2.95 -0.49
CA TYR A 309 14.62 2.07 -1.50
C TYR A 309 15.69 1.19 -2.15
N GLN A 310 16.83 1.74 -2.51
CA GLN A 310 17.92 1.04 -3.17
C GLN A 310 18.61 0.01 -2.26
N THR A 311 18.54 0.15 -0.93
CA THR A 311 19.04 -0.91 -0.02
C THR A 311 18.31 -2.22 -0.20
N LEU A 312 17.06 -2.19 -0.66
CA LEU A 312 16.23 -3.36 -0.96
C LEU A 312 16.30 -3.73 -2.45
N TYR A 313 16.08 -2.75 -3.32
CA TYR A 313 15.97 -2.99 -4.76
C TYR A 313 17.25 -3.55 -5.37
N ASN A 314 18.41 -3.05 -5.00
CA ASN A 314 19.70 -3.40 -5.58
C ASN A 314 20.26 -4.76 -5.12
N ARG A 315 19.60 -5.48 -4.20
CA ARG A 315 20.05 -6.79 -3.72
C ARG A 315 20.00 -7.88 -4.79
N VAL A 316 19.13 -7.73 -5.76
CA VAL A 316 18.96 -8.71 -6.85
C VAL A 316 19.09 -8.02 -8.19
N LYS A 317 19.94 -8.57 -9.05
CA LYS A 317 20.07 -8.23 -10.46
C LYS A 317 19.67 -9.43 -11.30
N PHE A 318 18.67 -9.25 -12.15
CA PHE A 318 18.18 -10.26 -13.05
C PHE A 318 18.39 -9.80 -14.50
N THR A 319 18.97 -10.63 -15.34
CA THR A 319 19.21 -10.35 -16.75
C THR A 319 18.83 -11.53 -17.61
N LEU A 320 18.29 -11.26 -18.78
CA LEU A 320 18.01 -12.25 -19.81
C LEU A 320 18.65 -11.78 -21.12
N SER A 321 19.27 -12.73 -21.85
CA SER A 321 19.72 -12.49 -23.21
C SER A 321 18.57 -12.70 -24.19
N GLY A 322 18.46 -11.84 -25.21
CA GLY A 322 17.40 -11.95 -26.21
C GLY A 322 17.36 -10.78 -27.18
N ASP A 323 16.22 -10.62 -27.85
CA ASP A 323 15.98 -9.54 -28.80
C ASP A 323 15.90 -8.19 -28.10
N THR A 324 16.65 -7.21 -28.59
CA THR A 324 16.74 -5.83 -28.09
C THR A 324 16.07 -4.81 -29.01
N ALA A 325 15.48 -5.22 -30.13
CA ALA A 325 14.92 -4.32 -31.13
C ALA A 325 13.80 -3.43 -30.56
N SER A 326 13.04 -3.93 -29.58
CA SER A 326 11.91 -3.22 -28.97
C SER A 326 12.29 -2.33 -27.78
N GLU A 327 13.53 -2.34 -27.29
CA GLU A 327 13.95 -1.66 -26.04
C GLU A 327 13.76 -0.14 -26.05
N LYS A 328 13.76 0.48 -27.23
CA LYS A 328 13.56 1.93 -27.40
C LYS A 328 12.09 2.34 -27.56
N LEU A 329 11.16 1.38 -27.51
CA LEU A 329 9.73 1.62 -27.66
C LEU A 329 9.06 1.87 -26.30
N PRO A 330 7.96 2.64 -26.27
CA PRO A 330 7.11 2.76 -25.09
C PRO A 330 6.65 1.39 -24.56
N THR A 331 6.45 1.29 -23.25
CA THR A 331 6.15 0.01 -22.60
C THR A 331 4.88 -0.66 -23.15
N ASP A 332 3.83 0.10 -23.41
CA ASP A 332 2.58 -0.42 -23.99
C ASP A 332 2.77 -1.00 -25.40
N ILE A 333 3.63 -0.39 -26.22
CA ILE A 333 3.97 -0.88 -27.55
C ILE A 333 4.76 -2.20 -27.43
N ARG A 334 5.72 -2.27 -26.50
CA ARG A 334 6.49 -3.50 -26.22
C ARG A 334 5.57 -4.65 -25.80
N VAL A 335 4.65 -4.41 -24.86
CA VAL A 335 3.65 -5.39 -24.42
C VAL A 335 2.78 -5.87 -25.58
N LYS A 336 2.29 -4.94 -26.41
CA LYS A 336 1.48 -5.28 -27.60
C LYS A 336 2.24 -6.14 -28.60
N GLN A 337 3.49 -5.82 -28.88
CA GLN A 337 4.34 -6.60 -29.81
C GLN A 337 4.61 -8.01 -29.29
N LEU A 338 4.88 -8.14 -27.97
CA LEU A 338 5.07 -9.45 -27.33
C LEU A 338 3.78 -10.30 -27.40
N GLN A 339 2.61 -9.72 -27.08
CA GLN A 339 1.31 -10.41 -27.17
C GLN A 339 0.97 -10.86 -28.59
N GLN A 340 1.40 -10.13 -29.61
CA GLN A 340 1.19 -10.48 -31.02
C GLN A 340 2.24 -11.46 -31.56
N GLY A 341 3.22 -11.84 -30.76
CA GLY A 341 4.29 -12.76 -31.17
C GLY A 341 5.31 -12.14 -32.14
N PHE A 342 5.39 -10.81 -32.23
CA PHE A 342 6.33 -10.12 -33.12
C PHE A 342 7.75 -10.06 -32.56
N THR A 343 7.92 -10.26 -31.26
CA THR A 343 9.21 -10.21 -30.56
C THR A 343 9.20 -11.14 -29.36
N ASP A 344 10.37 -11.58 -28.93
CA ASP A 344 10.61 -12.28 -27.64
C ASP A 344 11.29 -11.35 -26.63
N ASP A 345 10.90 -10.10 -26.55
CA ASP A 345 11.48 -9.02 -25.76
C ASP A 345 11.95 -9.48 -24.36
N ALA A 346 13.22 -9.87 -24.28
CA ALA A 346 13.82 -10.37 -23.04
C ALA A 346 13.90 -9.29 -21.96
N SER A 347 14.18 -8.05 -22.35
CA SER A 347 14.27 -6.92 -21.42
C SER A 347 12.91 -6.51 -20.86
N LEU A 348 11.80 -6.73 -21.59
CA LEU A 348 10.44 -6.54 -21.04
C LEU A 348 10.13 -7.57 -19.96
N LYS A 349 10.57 -8.82 -20.10
CA LYS A 349 10.43 -9.85 -19.07
C LYS A 349 11.23 -9.49 -17.80
N VAL A 350 12.42 -8.93 -17.96
CA VAL A 350 13.21 -8.38 -16.85
C VAL A 350 12.52 -7.18 -16.19
N LEU A 351 11.96 -6.27 -17.00
CA LEU A 351 11.18 -5.15 -16.51
C LEU A 351 10.00 -5.62 -15.64
N TRP A 352 9.30 -6.69 -16.06
CA TRP A 352 8.20 -7.27 -15.29
C TRP A 352 8.66 -7.82 -13.93
N PHE A 353 9.78 -8.55 -13.90
CA PHE A 353 10.38 -9.02 -12.65
C PHE A 353 10.73 -7.84 -11.72
N ASN A 354 11.36 -6.79 -12.25
CA ASN A 354 11.71 -5.60 -11.50
C ASN A 354 10.47 -4.83 -11.02
N LEU A 355 9.42 -4.75 -11.85
CA LEU A 355 8.13 -4.15 -11.48
C LEU A 355 7.48 -4.91 -10.31
N SER A 356 7.50 -6.24 -10.32
CA SER A 356 6.92 -7.05 -9.24
C SER A 356 7.61 -6.76 -7.90
N ARG A 357 8.95 -6.66 -7.90
CA ARG A 357 9.73 -6.28 -6.71
C ARG A 357 9.46 -4.83 -6.29
N TYR A 358 9.38 -3.91 -7.26
CA TYR A 358 9.02 -2.51 -7.01
C TYR A 358 7.66 -2.40 -6.31
N LEU A 359 6.62 -3.08 -6.81
CA LEU A 359 5.28 -3.06 -6.22
C LEU A 359 5.28 -3.59 -4.79
N LEU A 360 6.01 -4.67 -4.53
CA LEU A 360 6.12 -5.23 -3.18
C LEU A 360 6.82 -4.26 -2.22
N ILE A 361 7.97 -3.69 -2.58
CA ILE A 361 8.69 -2.71 -1.76
C ILE A 361 7.84 -1.45 -1.50
N SER A 362 7.10 -1.01 -2.51
CA SER A 362 6.26 0.19 -2.42
C SER A 362 4.96 -0.05 -1.62
N ALA A 363 4.50 -1.30 -1.54
CA ALA A 363 3.24 -1.64 -0.86
C ALA A 363 3.44 -2.27 0.52
N SER A 364 4.63 -2.77 0.89
CA SER A 364 4.82 -3.49 2.15
C SER A 364 6.18 -3.21 2.76
N ARG A 365 6.18 -2.63 3.96
CA ARG A 365 7.37 -2.22 4.72
C ARG A 365 7.17 -2.52 6.21
N PRO A 366 8.27 -2.66 6.98
CA PRO A 366 8.19 -2.87 8.44
C PRO A 366 7.31 -1.82 9.13
N GLY A 367 6.53 -2.24 10.12
CA GLY A 367 5.64 -1.36 10.88
C GLY A 367 4.44 -0.81 10.07
N THR A 368 4.15 -1.38 8.90
CA THR A 368 2.92 -1.10 8.13
C THR A 368 1.98 -2.30 8.17
N LEU A 369 0.72 -2.12 7.75
CA LEU A 369 -0.15 -3.26 7.47
C LEU A 369 0.32 -4.03 6.24
N PRO A 370 0.00 -5.33 6.08
CA PRO A 370 0.32 -6.07 4.87
C PRO A 370 -0.38 -5.47 3.63
N SER A 371 0.07 -5.87 2.45
CA SER A 371 -0.64 -5.59 1.21
C SER A 371 -2.00 -6.27 1.23
N ASN A 372 -3.07 -5.52 0.98
CA ASN A 372 -4.41 -6.08 0.79
C ASN A 372 -4.65 -6.45 -0.69
N LEU A 373 -5.87 -6.84 -1.08
CA LEU A 373 -6.21 -7.16 -2.48
C LEU A 373 -5.86 -6.06 -3.49
N GLN A 374 -5.74 -4.82 -3.03
CA GLN A 374 -5.38 -3.66 -3.84
C GLN A 374 -3.88 -3.27 -3.68
N GLY A 375 -3.11 -4.04 -2.91
CA GLY A 375 -1.76 -3.61 -2.47
C GLY A 375 -1.86 -2.50 -1.42
N VAL A 376 -1.59 -1.27 -1.83
CA VAL A 376 -1.87 -0.03 -1.07
C VAL A 376 -2.68 0.95 -1.93
N TRP A 377 -2.83 0.66 -3.22
CA TRP A 377 -3.46 1.57 -4.19
C TRP A 377 -4.94 1.27 -4.33
N ASN A 378 -5.77 2.31 -4.25
CA ASN A 378 -7.21 2.19 -4.36
C ASN A 378 -7.80 3.49 -4.91
N THR A 379 -8.73 3.38 -5.84
CA THR A 379 -9.48 4.51 -6.42
C THR A 379 -10.96 4.50 -6.03
N PHE A 380 -11.37 3.58 -5.17
CA PHE A 380 -12.77 3.38 -4.78
C PHE A 380 -13.00 3.84 -3.34
N GLU A 381 -14.17 4.43 -3.07
CA GLU A 381 -14.64 4.65 -1.72
C GLU A 381 -14.76 3.32 -0.97
N LYS A 382 -15.38 2.32 -1.59
CA LYS A 382 -15.41 0.94 -1.12
C LYS A 382 -14.63 0.06 -2.09
N ALA A 383 -13.46 -0.40 -1.68
CA ALA A 383 -12.64 -1.27 -2.51
C ALA A 383 -13.37 -2.58 -2.87
N PRO A 384 -13.16 -3.13 -4.08
CA PRO A 384 -13.66 -4.45 -4.46
C PRO A 384 -13.28 -5.49 -3.40
N TRP A 385 -14.22 -6.40 -3.08
CA TRP A 385 -14.09 -7.37 -1.97
C TRP A 385 -13.66 -6.76 -0.64
N ASN A 386 -14.13 -5.53 -0.35
CA ASN A 386 -13.77 -4.74 0.81
C ASN A 386 -12.28 -4.38 0.92
N GLY A 387 -11.45 -4.70 -0.08
CA GLY A 387 -9.99 -4.59 0.02
C GLY A 387 -9.41 -5.44 1.15
N ASN A 388 -10.01 -6.59 1.44
CA ASN A 388 -9.66 -7.43 2.57
C ASN A 388 -8.37 -8.25 2.35
N PHE A 389 -7.92 -8.95 3.39
CA PHE A 389 -6.81 -9.87 3.34
C PHE A 389 -7.36 -11.29 3.06
N GLN A 390 -7.27 -11.73 1.79
CA GLN A 390 -7.72 -13.05 1.36
C GLN A 390 -6.69 -14.10 1.77
N SER A 391 -6.98 -14.80 2.88
CA SER A 391 -6.07 -15.77 3.53
C SER A 391 -6.14 -17.17 2.93
N ASN A 392 -6.88 -17.35 1.85
CA ASN A 392 -7.00 -18.64 1.16
C ASN A 392 -6.07 -18.79 -0.05
N ILE A 393 -5.39 -17.72 -0.50
CA ILE A 393 -4.29 -17.74 -1.48
C ILE A 393 -3.70 -16.35 -1.76
N ASN A 394 -4.53 -15.31 -2.00
CA ASN A 394 -4.08 -14.03 -2.56
C ASN A 394 -3.02 -13.35 -1.67
N LEU A 395 -3.26 -13.30 -0.36
CA LEU A 395 -2.32 -12.69 0.58
C LEU A 395 -0.98 -13.44 0.58
N GLN A 396 -1.03 -14.77 0.62
CA GLN A 396 0.18 -15.60 0.62
C GLN A 396 1.00 -15.41 -0.66
N GLU A 397 0.35 -15.43 -1.84
CA GLU A 397 1.04 -15.26 -3.13
C GLU A 397 1.76 -13.92 -3.26
N MET A 398 1.22 -12.84 -2.69
CA MET A 398 1.87 -11.53 -2.70
C MET A 398 3.25 -11.56 -2.02
N TYR A 399 3.45 -12.46 -1.05
CA TYR A 399 4.69 -12.55 -0.26
C TYR A 399 5.60 -13.71 -0.65
N TRP A 400 5.20 -14.58 -1.56
CA TRP A 400 6.07 -15.70 -2.00
C TRP A 400 7.41 -15.26 -2.57
N GLY A 401 7.46 -14.06 -3.14
CA GLY A 401 8.69 -13.49 -3.67
C GLY A 401 9.68 -12.98 -2.61
N CYS A 402 9.28 -12.78 -1.36
CA CYS A 402 10.11 -12.11 -0.35
C CYS A 402 11.43 -12.85 -0.08
N GLY A 403 11.38 -14.12 0.26
CA GLY A 403 12.56 -14.94 0.53
C GLY A 403 13.49 -15.04 -0.69
N PRO A 404 13.04 -15.59 -1.84
CA PRO A 404 13.90 -15.82 -3.00
C PRO A 404 14.43 -14.54 -3.66
N THR A 405 13.77 -13.38 -3.46
CA THR A 405 14.23 -12.11 -4.06
C THR A 405 14.83 -11.14 -3.03
N GLN A 406 15.24 -11.65 -1.86
CA GLN A 406 15.97 -10.90 -0.83
C GLN A 406 15.22 -9.65 -0.33
N LEU A 407 13.94 -9.82 0.00
CA LEU A 407 13.05 -8.78 0.53
C LEU A 407 12.38 -9.21 1.87
N PRO A 408 13.12 -9.77 2.85
CA PRO A 408 12.51 -10.25 4.10
C PRO A 408 11.83 -9.12 4.88
N GLU A 409 12.35 -7.87 4.81
CA GLU A 409 11.75 -6.71 5.47
C GLU A 409 10.35 -6.38 4.91
N CYS A 410 10.10 -6.65 3.63
CA CYS A 410 8.76 -6.46 3.06
C CYS A 410 7.75 -7.48 3.61
N GLU A 411 8.21 -8.66 4.06
CA GLU A 411 7.36 -9.68 4.67
C GLU A 411 7.02 -9.36 6.14
N GLU A 412 7.84 -8.59 6.85
CA GLU A 412 7.63 -8.27 8.27
C GLU A 412 6.22 -7.72 8.56
N ALA A 413 5.69 -6.85 7.68
CA ALA A 413 4.33 -6.33 7.81
C ALA A 413 3.26 -7.46 7.85
N TYR A 414 3.46 -8.51 7.08
CA TYR A 414 2.58 -9.67 7.07
C TYR A 414 2.76 -10.55 8.30
N LEU A 415 4.00 -10.76 8.74
CA LEU A 415 4.32 -11.56 9.93
C LEU A 415 3.79 -10.89 11.21
N GLU A 416 3.92 -9.58 11.33
CA GLU A 416 3.35 -8.80 12.44
C GLU A 416 1.81 -8.87 12.45
N TRP A 417 1.17 -8.83 11.27
CA TRP A 417 -0.27 -9.01 11.18
C TRP A 417 -0.70 -10.43 11.60
N ILE A 418 0.04 -11.48 11.21
CA ILE A 418 -0.20 -12.86 11.67
C ILE A 418 -0.11 -12.94 13.20
N GLU A 419 0.91 -12.34 13.81
CA GLU A 419 1.06 -12.26 15.26
C GLU A 419 -0.19 -11.62 15.92
N GLY A 420 -0.70 -10.54 15.31
CA GLY A 420 -1.92 -9.85 15.75
C GLY A 420 -3.21 -10.67 15.60
N LEU A 421 -3.22 -11.73 14.78
CA LEU A 421 -4.37 -12.63 14.65
C LEU A 421 -4.44 -13.71 15.73
N VAL A 422 -3.37 -13.97 16.48
CA VAL A 422 -3.34 -15.10 17.44
C VAL A 422 -4.39 -14.95 18.53
N GLU A 423 -4.48 -13.79 19.17
CA GLU A 423 -5.44 -13.56 20.26
C GLU A 423 -6.91 -13.62 19.80
N PRO A 424 -7.35 -12.91 18.73
CA PRO A 424 -8.70 -13.11 18.20
C PRO A 424 -8.91 -14.53 17.65
N GLY A 425 -7.89 -15.18 17.11
CA GLY A 425 -7.94 -16.56 16.62
C GLY A 425 -8.17 -17.60 17.72
N ARG A 426 -7.63 -17.38 18.93
CA ARG A 426 -7.93 -18.23 20.11
C ARG A 426 -9.42 -18.15 20.48
N LYS A 427 -10.01 -16.96 20.43
CA LYS A 427 -11.47 -16.80 20.66
C LYS A 427 -12.27 -17.54 19.59
N THR A 428 -11.88 -17.43 18.32
CA THR A 428 -12.54 -18.16 17.25
C THR A 428 -12.43 -19.67 17.43
N ALA A 429 -11.27 -20.20 17.80
CA ALA A 429 -11.09 -21.62 18.11
C ALA A 429 -12.01 -22.09 19.26
N GLY A 430 -12.08 -21.31 20.34
CA GLY A 430 -12.94 -21.62 21.48
C GLY A 430 -14.43 -21.54 21.18
N GLU A 431 -14.89 -20.49 20.51
CA GLU A 431 -16.32 -20.24 20.28
C GLU A 431 -16.94 -21.08 19.15
N TYR A 432 -16.17 -21.39 18.11
CA TYR A 432 -16.70 -22.16 16.96
C TYR A 432 -16.40 -23.66 17.08
N TYR A 433 -15.24 -24.03 17.63
CA TYR A 433 -14.76 -25.43 17.64
C TYR A 433 -14.67 -26.03 19.03
N GLY A 434 -14.65 -25.20 20.09
CA GLY A 434 -14.46 -25.66 21.46
C GLY A 434 -13.05 -26.22 21.73
N THR A 435 -12.05 -25.74 20.97
CA THR A 435 -10.66 -26.22 21.01
C THR A 435 -9.71 -25.14 21.57
N LYS A 436 -8.52 -25.56 21.98
CA LYS A 436 -7.37 -24.71 22.26
C LYS A 436 -6.71 -24.28 20.95
N GLY A 437 -5.59 -23.54 21.08
CA GLY A 437 -4.84 -23.00 19.96
C GLY A 437 -5.54 -21.85 19.29
N TRP A 438 -5.19 -21.55 18.05
CA TRP A 438 -5.81 -20.47 17.28
C TRP A 438 -6.11 -20.89 15.85
N VAL A 439 -7.13 -20.24 15.26
CA VAL A 439 -7.57 -20.48 13.88
C VAL A 439 -7.91 -19.15 13.23
N SER A 440 -7.68 -19.05 11.93
CA SER A 440 -8.21 -18.02 11.05
C SER A 440 -8.79 -18.66 9.79
N HIS A 441 -9.72 -17.96 9.14
CA HIS A 441 -10.44 -18.44 7.97
C HIS A 441 -10.04 -17.67 6.71
N SER A 442 -10.86 -17.76 5.65
CA SER A 442 -10.53 -17.28 4.31
C SER A 442 -10.30 -15.78 4.19
N THR A 443 -10.87 -14.97 5.07
CA THR A 443 -10.80 -13.50 4.99
C THR A 443 -10.37 -12.88 6.32
N GLY A 444 -9.49 -11.91 6.24
CA GLY A 444 -9.08 -11.06 7.35
C GLY A 444 -9.24 -9.58 7.02
N ASN A 445 -9.14 -8.75 8.02
CA ASN A 445 -9.13 -7.30 7.92
C ASN A 445 -8.13 -6.69 8.91
N ILE A 446 -8.12 -5.37 9.03
CA ILE A 446 -7.22 -4.69 9.98
C ILE A 446 -7.68 -4.79 11.45
N TRP A 447 -8.88 -5.33 11.70
CA TRP A 447 -9.51 -5.43 13.02
C TRP A 447 -9.40 -6.81 13.66
N GLY A 448 -8.50 -7.67 13.16
CA GLY A 448 -8.31 -9.01 13.71
C GLY A 448 -9.47 -9.97 13.43
N HIS A 449 -10.13 -9.86 12.29
CA HIS A 449 -11.19 -10.79 11.88
C HIS A 449 -10.60 -12.16 11.54
N THR A 450 -10.99 -13.17 12.30
CA THR A 450 -10.49 -14.56 12.17
C THR A 450 -11.61 -15.59 12.00
N VAL A 451 -12.87 -15.17 12.17
CA VAL A 451 -14.04 -16.05 12.07
C VAL A 451 -14.30 -16.50 10.64
N PRO A 452 -15.12 -17.55 10.40
CA PRO A 452 -15.52 -17.93 9.05
C PRO A 452 -16.14 -16.78 8.27
N GLY A 453 -16.11 -16.84 6.94
CA GLY A 453 -16.83 -15.90 6.09
C GLY A 453 -18.34 -15.93 6.32
N ASP A 454 -19.07 -15.03 5.67
CA ASP A 454 -20.53 -14.94 5.73
C ASP A 454 -21.26 -16.04 4.92
N ASP A 455 -20.51 -16.86 4.19
CA ASP A 455 -21.01 -18.07 3.52
C ASP A 455 -20.05 -19.25 3.76
N ILE A 456 -20.61 -20.42 4.08
CA ILE A 456 -19.83 -21.63 4.38
C ILE A 456 -19.05 -22.17 3.18
N LEU A 457 -19.50 -21.91 1.95
CA LEU A 457 -18.89 -22.47 0.74
C LEU A 457 -17.47 -21.94 0.50
N TRP A 458 -17.22 -20.66 0.82
CA TRP A 458 -15.93 -20.02 0.64
C TRP A 458 -15.33 -19.53 1.97
N GLY A 459 -16.16 -19.28 2.96
CA GLY A 459 -15.75 -18.67 4.22
C GLY A 459 -15.29 -19.65 5.30
N LEU A 460 -15.84 -20.86 5.34
CA LEU A 460 -15.49 -21.89 6.32
C LEU A 460 -14.18 -22.59 5.89
N TYR A 461 -13.05 -21.92 6.13
CA TYR A 461 -11.71 -22.35 5.72
C TYR A 461 -10.74 -22.37 6.90
N PRO A 462 -10.81 -23.38 7.78
CA PRO A 462 -9.99 -23.43 8.99
C PRO A 462 -8.49 -23.56 8.73
N SER A 463 -8.08 -23.79 7.48
CA SER A 463 -6.66 -23.91 7.08
C SER A 463 -5.93 -22.56 6.98
N GLY A 464 -6.60 -21.43 7.16
CA GLY A 464 -5.98 -20.10 7.04
C GLY A 464 -4.78 -19.94 7.96
N ALA A 465 -4.94 -20.20 9.26
CA ALA A 465 -3.85 -20.12 10.23
C ALA A 465 -2.67 -21.05 9.91
N ALA A 466 -2.95 -22.27 9.48
CA ALA A 466 -1.91 -23.23 9.10
C ALA A 466 -1.09 -22.75 7.89
N TRP A 467 -1.76 -22.11 6.90
CA TRP A 467 -1.08 -21.56 5.75
C TRP A 467 -0.26 -20.31 6.10
N HIS A 468 -0.77 -19.45 6.98
CA HIS A 468 0.03 -18.35 7.54
C HIS A 468 1.30 -18.83 8.23
N CYS A 469 1.23 -19.92 8.98
CA CYS A 469 2.38 -20.53 9.68
C CYS A 469 3.50 -20.95 8.73
N ARG A 470 3.19 -21.26 7.46
CA ARG A 470 4.21 -21.55 6.46
C ARG A 470 5.12 -20.34 6.20
N HIS A 471 4.58 -19.13 6.19
CA HIS A 471 5.37 -17.91 6.02
C HIS A 471 6.30 -17.66 7.22
N LEU A 472 5.85 -17.94 8.44
CA LEU A 472 6.70 -17.86 9.63
C LEU A 472 7.91 -18.80 9.52
N TRP A 473 7.68 -20.02 9.00
CA TRP A 473 8.75 -20.97 8.76
C TRP A 473 9.68 -20.56 7.61
N GLU A 474 9.12 -20.13 6.48
CA GLU A 474 9.91 -19.72 5.30
C GLU A 474 10.76 -18.48 5.58
N HIS A 475 10.25 -17.52 6.35
CA HIS A 475 11.04 -16.38 6.82
C HIS A 475 12.32 -16.84 7.55
N TYR A 476 12.19 -17.78 8.47
CA TYR A 476 13.35 -18.40 9.12
C TYR A 476 14.21 -19.19 8.12
N ALA A 477 13.62 -20.00 7.26
CA ALA A 477 14.35 -20.86 6.35
C ALA A 477 15.22 -20.08 5.34
N PHE A 478 14.74 -18.92 4.87
CA PHE A 478 15.50 -18.03 4.00
C PHE A 478 16.45 -17.10 4.76
N GLY A 479 16.04 -16.61 5.94
CA GLY A 479 16.78 -15.61 6.72
C GLY A 479 17.76 -16.19 7.74
N GLY A 480 17.53 -17.40 8.24
CA GLY A 480 18.35 -18.06 9.26
C GLY A 480 18.22 -17.47 10.67
N ASP A 481 17.26 -16.57 10.94
CA ASP A 481 17.09 -15.93 12.24
C ASP A 481 16.42 -16.87 13.25
N LYS A 482 17.28 -17.54 14.04
CA LYS A 482 16.83 -18.43 15.13
C LYS A 482 16.10 -17.69 16.24
N SER A 483 16.48 -16.45 16.55
CA SER A 483 15.85 -15.66 17.60
C SER A 483 14.39 -15.36 17.23
N TYR A 484 14.13 -14.98 15.99
CA TYR A 484 12.78 -14.82 15.47
C TYR A 484 11.98 -16.13 15.58
N LEU A 485 12.57 -17.25 15.12
CA LEU A 485 11.88 -18.54 15.20
C LEU A 485 11.53 -18.92 16.64
N GLU A 486 12.47 -18.80 17.57
CA GLU A 486 12.29 -19.18 18.98
C GLU A 486 11.29 -18.28 19.71
N THR A 487 11.34 -16.97 19.46
CA THR A 487 10.56 -15.98 20.23
C THR A 487 9.19 -15.67 19.63
N LYS A 488 9.02 -15.80 18.32
CA LYS A 488 7.78 -15.47 17.60
C LYS A 488 7.26 -16.65 16.76
N GLY A 489 8.03 -17.12 15.80
CA GLY A 489 7.54 -18.09 14.81
C GLY A 489 7.08 -19.40 15.42
N TYR A 490 7.91 -20.05 16.24
CA TYR A 490 7.58 -21.34 16.85
C TYR A 490 6.39 -21.32 17.81
N PRO A 491 6.25 -20.34 18.74
CA PRO A 491 5.07 -20.25 19.59
C PRO A 491 3.76 -20.15 18.80
N ILE A 492 3.71 -19.32 17.75
CA ILE A 492 2.54 -19.14 16.90
C ILE A 492 2.20 -20.43 16.15
N MET A 493 3.21 -21.08 15.53
CA MET A 493 3.04 -22.35 14.82
C MET A 493 2.59 -23.48 15.75
N LYS A 494 3.14 -23.55 16.96
CA LYS A 494 2.77 -24.53 17.97
C LYS A 494 1.28 -24.44 18.33
N GLU A 495 0.79 -23.23 18.63
CA GLU A 495 -0.62 -23.04 18.96
C GLU A 495 -1.56 -23.34 17.78
N ALA A 496 -1.15 -23.03 16.55
CA ALA A 496 -1.90 -23.45 15.36
C ALA A 496 -1.96 -24.98 15.23
N ALA A 497 -0.87 -25.69 15.55
CA ALA A 497 -0.85 -27.15 15.58
C ALA A 497 -1.74 -27.72 16.69
N GLU A 498 -1.78 -27.10 17.87
CA GLU A 498 -2.67 -27.49 18.98
C GLU A 498 -4.15 -27.44 18.56
N PHE A 499 -4.56 -26.40 17.81
CA PHE A 499 -5.91 -26.33 17.23
C PHE A 499 -6.20 -27.57 16.36
N TRP A 500 -5.27 -27.96 15.48
CA TRP A 500 -5.46 -29.12 14.60
C TRP A 500 -5.53 -30.43 15.36
N LEU A 501 -4.68 -30.64 16.35
CA LEU A 501 -4.67 -31.86 17.16
C LEU A 501 -6.01 -32.07 17.88
N GLU A 502 -6.69 -31.01 18.29
CA GLU A 502 -7.99 -31.10 18.97
C GLU A 502 -9.19 -31.07 17.98
N ASN A 503 -8.99 -30.53 16.76
CA ASN A 503 -10.09 -30.33 15.79
C ASN A 503 -10.24 -31.45 14.75
N MET A 504 -9.18 -32.23 14.47
CA MET A 504 -9.28 -33.39 13.58
C MET A 504 -10.17 -34.47 14.18
N VAL A 505 -10.96 -35.14 13.34
CA VAL A 505 -11.82 -36.27 13.73
C VAL A 505 -11.41 -37.51 12.96
N GLU A 506 -11.43 -38.67 13.65
CA GLU A 506 -11.19 -39.95 13.00
C GLU A 506 -12.45 -40.41 12.24
N TYR A 507 -12.30 -40.72 10.95
CA TYR A 507 -13.34 -41.29 10.12
C TYR A 507 -12.73 -42.34 9.16
N GLN A 508 -13.24 -43.55 9.21
CA GLN A 508 -12.76 -44.69 8.38
C GLN A 508 -11.23 -44.89 8.46
N LYS A 509 -10.64 -44.78 9.65
CA LYS A 509 -9.19 -44.91 9.94
C LYS A 509 -8.34 -43.75 9.35
N HIS A 510 -8.95 -42.64 8.97
CA HIS A 510 -8.27 -41.42 8.57
C HIS A 510 -8.63 -40.26 9.47
N PHE A 511 -7.69 -39.36 9.71
CA PHE A 511 -8.00 -38.06 10.30
C PHE A 511 -8.50 -37.12 9.24
N ILE A 512 -9.69 -36.56 9.43
CA ILE A 512 -10.33 -35.61 8.54
C ILE A 512 -10.60 -34.29 9.24
N ILE A 513 -10.78 -33.25 8.45
CA ILE A 513 -11.22 -31.92 8.88
C ILE A 513 -12.71 -31.81 8.56
N ALA A 514 -13.51 -31.62 9.61
CA ALA A 514 -14.96 -31.45 9.48
C ALA A 514 -15.50 -30.52 10.58
N PRO A 515 -16.32 -29.52 10.22
CA PRO A 515 -16.66 -29.09 8.88
C PRO A 515 -15.53 -28.26 8.21
N SER A 516 -15.51 -28.26 6.89
CA SER A 516 -14.66 -27.41 6.07
C SER A 516 -15.40 -27.08 4.77
N GLY A 517 -15.39 -25.83 4.36
CA GLY A 517 -15.87 -25.39 3.05
C GLY A 517 -14.92 -25.82 1.92
N ARG A 518 -15.43 -25.93 0.71
CA ARG A 518 -14.62 -26.18 -0.48
C ARG A 518 -14.25 -24.83 -1.11
N THR A 519 -13.01 -24.41 -0.96
CA THR A 519 -12.48 -23.37 -1.84
C THR A 519 -12.31 -24.00 -3.23
N ARG A 520 -13.03 -23.48 -4.24
CA ARG A 520 -12.75 -23.85 -5.62
C ARG A 520 -11.47 -23.11 -6.05
N HIS A 521 -10.43 -23.83 -6.24
CA HIS A 521 -9.26 -23.45 -7.05
C HIS A 521 -9.08 -24.48 -8.17
#